data_39a0c5ce41c0e7b78afa79c1d04861ad
#
_entry.id   39a0c5ce41c0e7b78afa79c1d04861ad
#
_cell.length_a   1.000
_cell.length_b   1.000
_cell.length_c   1.000
_cell.angle_alpha   90.00
_cell.angle_beta   90.00
_cell.angle_gamma   90.00
#
_symmetry.space_group_name_H-M   'P 1'
#
loop_
_entity.id
_entity.type
_entity.pdbx_description
1 polymer ?
#
loop_
_entity_poly.entity_id
_entity_poly.type
_entity_poly.pdbx_seq_one_letter_code
_entity_poly.pdbx_strand_id
1 'polypeptide(L)'
;MAAWTLISMLIIITVSDLKYMVIPDKVLLFFLPLIIIERIFIPLSPWWDSLAGGALGFGLLLLIAIISRGGMGGGDIKLYGVIGLAVGVKITILSFMIATFLGAVIGLTALAFKLIEKGKPIPFGPFIAAGTILAYLYGDGIISIYLSLFY
;
A
#
# COMPACT_ATOMS: atom_id res chain seq x y z
N MET A 1 3.12 -13.78 12.79
CA MET A 1 1.90 -13.05 13.21
C MET A 1 1.70 -11.80 12.36
N ALA A 2 2.67 -10.91 12.23
CA ALA A 2 2.56 -9.68 11.44
C ALA A 2 2.04 -9.85 9.99
N ALA A 3 2.40 -10.94 9.32
CA ALA A 3 1.90 -11.24 7.98
C ALA A 3 0.38 -11.49 7.96
N TRP A 4 -0.15 -12.22 8.92
CA TRP A 4 -1.58 -12.51 8.98
C TRP A 4 -2.41 -11.28 9.31
N THR A 5 -1.94 -10.44 10.23
CA THR A 5 -2.56 -9.16 10.56
C THR A 5 -2.61 -8.25 9.34
N LEU A 6 -1.49 -8.12 8.64
CA LEU A 6 -1.39 -7.31 7.43
C LEU A 6 -2.31 -7.85 6.31
N ILE A 7 -2.24 -9.15 6.01
CA ILE A 7 -3.04 -9.76 4.94
C ILE A 7 -4.54 -9.66 5.26
N SER A 8 -4.95 -9.91 6.49
CA SER A 8 -6.35 -9.78 6.90
C SER A 8 -6.87 -8.35 6.71
N MET A 9 -6.08 -7.36 7.12
CA MET A 9 -6.40 -5.95 6.89
C MET A 9 -6.57 -5.64 5.41
N LEU A 10 -5.62 -6.07 4.59
CA LEU A 10 -5.63 -5.81 3.14
C LEU A 10 -6.80 -6.47 2.43
N ILE A 11 -7.20 -7.68 2.84
CA ILE A 11 -8.38 -8.37 2.29
C ILE A 11 -9.65 -7.58 2.60
N ILE A 12 -9.85 -7.18 3.86
CA ILE A 12 -11.02 -6.41 4.28
C ILE A 12 -11.10 -5.09 3.51
N ILE A 13 -9.98 -4.39 3.39
CA ILE A 13 -9.91 -3.12 2.66
C ILE A 13 -10.20 -3.33 1.17
N THR A 14 -9.64 -4.36 0.55
CA THR A 14 -9.89 -4.69 -0.86
C THR A 14 -11.38 -4.92 -1.12
N VAL A 15 -12.03 -5.71 -0.28
CA VAL A 15 -13.47 -5.98 -0.41
C VAL A 15 -14.30 -4.70 -0.23
N SER A 16 -13.94 -3.88 0.76
CA SER A 16 -14.61 -2.60 1.01
C SER A 16 -14.44 -1.62 -0.15
N ASP A 17 -13.21 -1.50 -0.66
CA ASP A 17 -12.89 -0.57 -1.73
C ASP A 17 -13.53 -0.98 -3.07
N LEU A 18 -13.55 -2.28 -3.38
CA LEU A 18 -14.25 -2.81 -4.56
C LEU A 18 -15.76 -2.59 -4.50
N LYS A 19 -16.36 -2.67 -3.32
CA LYS A 19 -17.81 -2.58 -3.16
C LYS A 19 -18.30 -1.14 -2.97
N TYR A 20 -17.59 -0.35 -2.22
CA TYR A 20 -18.00 0.98 -1.78
C TYR A 20 -17.09 2.11 -2.25
N MET A 21 -15.95 1.79 -2.86
CA MET A 21 -14.88 2.75 -3.22
C MET A 21 -14.43 3.61 -2.04
N VAL A 22 -14.43 3.02 -0.84
CA VAL A 22 -14.06 3.68 0.41
C VAL A 22 -13.21 2.74 1.26
N ILE A 23 -12.12 3.26 1.80
CA ILE A 23 -11.32 2.60 2.83
C ILE A 23 -11.87 3.04 4.20
N PRO A 24 -12.49 2.13 4.98
CA PRO A 24 -13.12 2.50 6.24
C PRO A 24 -12.07 2.84 7.30
N ASP A 25 -12.12 4.04 7.86
CA ASP A 25 -11.24 4.44 8.97
C ASP A 25 -11.33 3.50 10.18
N LYS A 26 -12.51 2.91 10.41
CA LYS A 26 -12.71 1.94 11.50
C LYS A 26 -11.84 0.69 11.37
N VAL A 27 -11.61 0.21 10.15
CA VAL A 27 -10.72 -0.92 9.88
C VAL A 27 -9.29 -0.52 10.19
N LEU A 28 -8.83 0.63 9.71
CA LEU A 28 -7.49 1.12 9.98
C LEU A 28 -7.26 1.34 11.49
N LEU A 29 -8.23 1.93 12.20
CA LEU A 29 -8.17 2.15 13.64
C LEU A 29 -8.16 0.84 14.44
N PHE A 30 -8.77 -0.22 13.96
CA PHE A 30 -8.72 -1.54 14.58
C PHE A 30 -7.35 -2.21 14.39
N PHE A 31 -6.80 -2.17 13.17
CA PHE A 31 -5.53 -2.84 12.87
C PHE A 31 -4.30 -2.05 13.31
N LEU A 32 -4.38 -0.73 13.39
CA LEU A 32 -3.25 0.12 13.81
C LEU A 32 -2.67 -0.27 15.17
N PRO A 33 -3.45 -0.38 16.27
CA PRO A 33 -2.91 -0.79 17.56
C PRO A 33 -2.32 -2.22 17.53
N LEU A 34 -2.92 -3.14 16.77
CA LEU A 34 -2.38 -4.49 16.61
C LEU A 34 -0.99 -4.46 15.97
N ILE A 35 -0.82 -3.68 14.91
CA ILE A 35 0.47 -3.52 14.22
C ILE A 35 1.49 -2.86 15.14
N ILE A 36 1.09 -1.83 15.91
CA ILE A 36 1.98 -1.18 16.88
C ILE A 36 2.45 -2.18 17.95
N ILE A 37 1.54 -2.94 18.52
CA ILE A 37 1.86 -3.97 19.50
C ILE A 37 2.82 -5.00 18.89
N GLU A 38 2.52 -5.51 17.68
CA GLU A 38 3.41 -6.45 16.99
C GLU A 38 4.81 -5.87 16.77
N ARG A 39 4.93 -4.57 16.45
CA ARG A 39 6.24 -3.92 16.25
C ARG A 39 6.98 -3.62 17.53
N ILE A 40 6.30 -3.51 18.65
CA ILE A 40 6.94 -3.43 19.97
C ILE A 40 7.56 -4.78 20.35
N PHE A 41 6.85 -5.89 20.13
CA PHE A 41 7.36 -7.22 20.49
C PHE A 41 8.29 -7.82 19.43
N ILE A 42 8.09 -7.49 18.16
CA ILE A 42 8.87 -7.98 17.01
C ILE A 42 9.33 -6.76 16.20
N PRO A 43 10.33 -6.01 16.66
CA PRO A 43 10.80 -4.80 15.98
C PRO A 43 11.44 -5.14 14.64
N LEU A 44 11.33 -4.21 13.71
CA LEU A 44 12.13 -4.25 12.47
C LEU A 44 13.59 -3.92 12.78
N SER A 45 14.48 -4.28 11.90
CA SER A 45 15.91 -3.94 12.00
C SER A 45 16.28 -2.92 10.92
N PRO A 46 16.58 -1.68 11.31
CA PRO A 46 16.56 -1.08 12.66
C PRO A 46 15.13 -0.80 13.18
N TRP A 47 14.97 -0.67 14.51
CA TRP A 47 13.64 -0.49 15.14
C TRP A 47 12.86 0.75 14.67
N TRP A 48 13.56 1.81 14.30
CA TRP A 48 12.97 3.06 13.78
C TRP A 48 12.45 2.93 12.35
N ASP A 49 12.80 1.85 11.62
CA ASP A 49 12.35 1.61 10.24
C ASP A 49 10.83 1.52 10.14
N SER A 50 10.17 0.99 11.15
CA SER A 50 8.71 0.98 11.27
C SER A 50 8.12 2.41 11.27
N LEU A 51 8.65 3.28 12.13
CA LEU A 51 8.19 4.67 12.21
C LEU A 51 8.52 5.45 10.93
N ALA A 52 9.72 5.26 10.40
CA ALA A 52 10.14 5.88 9.15
C ALA A 52 9.29 5.41 7.97
N GLY A 53 8.97 4.12 7.91
CA GLY A 53 8.08 3.55 6.90
C GLY A 53 6.67 4.13 6.96
N GLY A 54 6.11 4.26 8.17
CA GLY A 54 4.81 4.89 8.38
C GLY A 54 4.79 6.36 7.96
N ALA A 55 5.79 7.14 8.39
CA ALA A 55 5.94 8.54 8.02
C ALA A 55 6.14 8.72 6.51
N LEU A 56 6.95 7.86 5.89
CA LEU A 56 7.20 7.88 4.45
C LEU A 56 5.95 7.50 3.66
N GLY A 57 5.27 6.41 4.03
CA GLY A 57 4.06 5.97 3.34
C GLY A 57 2.95 7.03 3.40
N PHE A 58 2.70 7.59 4.57
CA PHE A 58 1.73 8.66 4.75
C PHE A 58 2.15 9.93 4.00
N GLY A 59 3.40 10.37 4.18
CA GLY A 59 3.92 11.62 3.62
C GLY A 59 4.02 11.57 2.09
N LEU A 60 4.45 10.45 1.51
CA LEU A 60 4.54 10.27 0.05
C LEU A 60 3.17 10.42 -0.60
N LEU A 61 2.15 9.72 -0.10
CA LEU A 61 0.81 9.77 -0.67
C LEU A 61 0.13 11.12 -0.39
N LEU A 62 0.37 11.71 0.78
CA LEU A 62 -0.11 13.05 1.07
C LEU A 62 0.47 14.07 0.09
N LEU A 63 1.77 14.00 -0.19
CA LEU A 63 2.43 14.87 -1.17
C LEU A 63 1.82 14.71 -2.56
N ILE A 64 1.61 13.47 -2.99
CA ILE A 64 0.96 13.16 -4.28
C ILE A 64 -0.48 13.73 -4.30
N ALA A 65 -1.24 13.57 -3.23
CA ALA A 65 -2.60 14.10 -3.13
C ALA A 65 -2.64 15.64 -3.23
N ILE A 66 -1.68 16.32 -2.62
CA ILE A 66 -1.55 17.79 -2.70
C ILE A 66 -1.21 18.21 -4.13
N ILE A 67 -0.20 17.58 -4.75
CA ILE A 67 0.25 17.92 -6.12
C ILE A 67 -0.84 17.61 -7.15
N SER A 68 -1.55 16.49 -6.99
CA SER A 68 -2.64 16.06 -7.88
C SER A 68 -3.97 16.80 -7.61
N ARG A 69 -3.98 17.76 -6.68
CA ARG A 69 -5.19 18.52 -6.30
C ARG A 69 -6.38 17.62 -5.92
N GLY A 70 -6.12 16.59 -5.12
CA GLY A 70 -7.15 15.67 -4.65
C GLY A 70 -7.39 14.46 -5.57
N GLY A 71 -6.47 14.16 -6.48
CA GLY A 71 -6.55 12.97 -7.34
C GLY A 71 -6.35 11.64 -6.61
N MET A 72 -6.06 11.67 -5.29
CA MET A 72 -5.86 10.48 -4.47
C MET A 72 -6.80 10.47 -3.27
N GLY A 73 -7.37 9.32 -2.94
CA GLY A 73 -8.27 9.16 -1.80
C GLY A 73 -7.56 9.35 -0.46
N GLY A 74 -8.21 10.06 0.48
CA GLY A 74 -7.68 10.22 1.85
C GLY A 74 -7.50 8.89 2.59
N GLY A 75 -8.29 7.88 2.25
CA GLY A 75 -8.17 6.53 2.78
C GLY A 75 -6.86 5.83 2.37
N ASP A 76 -6.43 5.99 1.11
CA ASP A 76 -5.18 5.43 0.60
C ASP A 76 -3.96 6.01 1.35
N ILE A 77 -3.99 7.31 1.66
CA ILE A 77 -2.93 8.00 2.41
C ILE A 77 -2.78 7.37 3.80
N LYS A 78 -3.89 7.23 4.52
CA LYS A 78 -3.92 6.60 5.85
C LYS A 78 -3.48 5.14 5.80
N LEU A 79 -3.96 4.40 4.80
CA LEU A 79 -3.61 3.01 4.59
C LEU A 79 -2.10 2.82 4.41
N TYR A 80 -1.47 3.64 3.57
CA TYR A 80 0.00 3.58 3.39
C TYR A 80 0.78 3.97 4.64
N GLY A 81 0.24 4.85 5.47
CA GLY A 81 0.80 5.11 6.79
C GLY A 81 0.82 3.87 7.67
N VAL A 82 -0.30 3.13 7.71
CA VAL A 82 -0.42 1.87 8.48
C VAL A 82 0.44 0.75 7.88
N ILE A 83 0.45 0.60 6.55
CA ILE A 83 1.31 -0.36 5.85
C ILE A 83 2.78 -0.07 6.17
N GLY A 84 3.20 1.20 6.06
CA GLY A 84 4.58 1.60 6.33
C GLY A 84 5.04 1.28 7.74
N LEU A 85 4.16 1.48 8.74
CA LEU A 85 4.42 1.03 10.12
C LEU A 85 4.59 -0.49 10.21
N ALA A 86 3.83 -1.24 9.42
CA ALA A 86 3.88 -2.70 9.42
C ALA A 86 5.12 -3.28 8.75
N VAL A 87 5.60 -2.70 7.65
CA VAL A 87 6.60 -3.34 6.79
C VAL A 87 7.92 -2.58 6.65
N GLY A 88 7.98 -1.32 7.13
CA GLY A 88 9.16 -0.47 7.04
C GLY A 88 9.33 0.22 5.69
N VAL A 89 10.38 1.04 5.57
CA VAL A 89 10.63 1.93 4.43
C VAL A 89 10.78 1.17 3.12
N LYS A 90 11.66 0.17 3.10
CA LYS A 90 12.04 -0.58 1.88
C LYS A 90 10.82 -1.22 1.20
N ILE A 91 10.03 -1.95 1.96
CA ILE A 91 8.86 -2.67 1.45
C ILE A 91 7.74 -1.69 1.11
N THR A 92 7.59 -0.58 1.82
CA THR A 92 6.61 0.47 1.52
C THR A 92 6.86 1.09 0.15
N ILE A 93 8.10 1.45 -0.15
CA ILE A 93 8.47 2.00 -1.47
C ILE A 93 8.19 0.98 -2.56
N LEU A 94 8.65 -0.26 -2.38
CA LEU A 94 8.44 -1.33 -3.35
C LEU A 94 6.95 -1.62 -3.57
N SER A 95 6.18 -1.69 -2.49
CA SER A 95 4.71 -1.84 -2.53
C SER A 95 4.07 -0.73 -3.37
N PHE A 96 4.47 0.52 -3.13
CA PHE A 96 3.95 1.67 -3.87
C PHE A 96 4.29 1.59 -5.37
N MET A 97 5.52 1.23 -5.72
CA MET A 97 5.93 1.05 -7.12
C MET A 97 5.10 -0.04 -7.81
N ILE A 98 4.95 -1.20 -7.17
CA ILE A 98 4.18 -2.31 -7.73
C ILE A 98 2.69 -1.94 -7.84
N ALA A 99 2.11 -1.34 -6.80
CA ALA A 99 0.70 -0.93 -6.80
C ALA A 99 0.40 0.10 -7.90
N THR A 100 1.28 1.09 -8.06
CA THR A 100 1.16 2.10 -9.10
C THR A 100 1.31 1.50 -10.50
N PHE A 101 2.27 0.60 -10.69
CA PHE A 101 2.47 -0.10 -11.96
C PHE A 101 1.26 -0.95 -12.33
N LEU A 102 0.75 -1.76 -11.40
CA LEU A 102 -0.44 -2.59 -11.61
C LEU A 102 -1.67 -1.72 -11.90
N GLY A 103 -1.87 -0.66 -11.12
CA GLY A 103 -2.97 0.28 -11.32
C GLY A 103 -2.90 0.98 -12.68
N ALA A 104 -1.71 1.39 -13.12
CA ALA A 104 -1.50 2.00 -14.42
C ALA A 104 -1.76 1.01 -15.56
N VAL A 105 -1.17 -0.18 -15.52
CA VAL A 105 -1.34 -1.20 -16.56
C VAL A 105 -2.79 -1.62 -16.68
N ILE A 106 -3.43 -1.99 -15.55
CA ILE A 106 -4.82 -2.46 -15.56
C ILE A 106 -5.78 -1.30 -15.87
N GLY A 107 -5.55 -0.11 -15.33
CA GLY A 107 -6.37 1.06 -15.60
C GLY A 107 -6.31 1.50 -17.06
N LEU A 108 -5.12 1.56 -17.66
CA LEU A 108 -4.94 1.92 -19.08
C LEU A 108 -5.52 0.86 -20.01
N THR A 109 -5.34 -0.42 -19.72
CA THR A 109 -5.92 -1.51 -20.51
C THR A 109 -7.44 -1.48 -20.44
N ALA A 110 -8.02 -1.32 -19.27
CA ALA A 110 -9.46 -1.20 -19.09
C ALA A 110 -10.05 0.00 -19.83
N LEU A 111 -9.32 1.14 -19.84
CA LEU A 111 -9.71 2.33 -20.60
C LEU A 111 -9.59 2.09 -22.11
N ALA A 112 -8.52 1.45 -22.60
CA ALA A 112 -8.30 1.15 -24.01
C ALA A 112 -9.38 0.22 -24.58
N PHE A 113 -9.82 -0.77 -23.81
CA PHE A 113 -10.91 -1.67 -24.18
C PHE A 113 -12.31 -1.13 -23.87
N LYS A 114 -12.41 0.15 -23.44
CA LYS A 114 -13.68 0.82 -23.10
C LYS A 114 -14.50 0.08 -22.01
N LEU A 115 -13.82 -0.68 -21.15
CA LEU A 115 -14.43 -1.35 -20.01
C LEU A 115 -14.78 -0.36 -18.88
N ILE A 116 -14.12 0.79 -18.87
CA ILE A 116 -14.34 1.89 -17.91
C ILE A 116 -14.52 3.18 -18.70
N GLU A 117 -15.45 4.01 -18.26
CA GLU A 117 -15.64 5.35 -18.82
C GLU A 117 -14.55 6.31 -18.32
N LYS A 118 -14.09 7.20 -19.21
CA LYS A 118 -13.16 8.26 -18.82
C LYS A 118 -13.73 9.10 -17.68
N GLY A 119 -12.94 9.26 -16.61
CA GLY A 119 -13.31 10.09 -15.46
C GLY A 119 -14.05 9.34 -14.35
N LYS A 120 -14.38 8.05 -14.51
CA LYS A 120 -14.84 7.24 -13.37
C LYS A 120 -13.66 6.86 -12.48
N PRO A 121 -13.81 7.00 -11.13
CA PRO A 121 -12.77 6.57 -10.21
C PRO A 121 -12.59 5.05 -10.28
N ILE A 122 -11.34 4.60 -10.22
CA ILE A 122 -10.97 3.19 -10.14
C ILE A 122 -10.59 2.92 -8.68
N PRO A 123 -11.10 1.86 -8.04
CA PRO A 123 -10.69 1.52 -6.69
C PRO A 123 -9.19 1.17 -6.67
N PHE A 124 -8.40 1.91 -5.91
CA PHE A 124 -6.95 1.73 -5.85
C PHE A 124 -6.53 0.74 -4.75
N GLY A 125 -7.40 0.49 -3.76
CA GLY A 125 -7.17 -0.44 -2.66
C GLY A 125 -6.73 -1.84 -3.07
N PRO A 126 -7.34 -2.49 -4.06
CA PRO A 126 -6.90 -3.80 -4.57
C PRO A 126 -5.46 -3.80 -5.09
N PHE A 127 -5.03 -2.72 -5.75
CA PHE A 127 -3.67 -2.58 -6.26
C PHE A 127 -2.67 -2.36 -5.13
N ILE A 128 -3.05 -1.58 -4.10
CA ILE A 128 -2.27 -1.42 -2.87
C ILE A 128 -2.10 -2.77 -2.19
N ALA A 129 -3.18 -3.53 -2.04
CA ALA A 129 -3.14 -4.85 -1.40
C ALA A 129 -2.23 -5.82 -2.17
N ALA A 130 -2.41 -5.94 -3.48
CA ALA A 130 -1.58 -6.80 -4.33
C ALA A 130 -0.11 -6.35 -4.30
N GLY A 131 0.17 -5.07 -4.45
CA GLY A 131 1.51 -4.50 -4.38
C GLY A 131 2.19 -4.75 -3.04
N THR A 132 1.45 -4.59 -1.94
CA THR A 132 1.98 -4.82 -0.59
C THR A 132 2.27 -6.30 -0.34
N ILE A 133 1.38 -7.19 -0.73
CA ILE A 133 1.58 -8.64 -0.57
C ILE A 133 2.77 -9.10 -1.41
N LEU A 134 2.87 -8.68 -2.66
CA LEU A 134 4.00 -9.03 -3.53
C LEU A 134 5.32 -8.47 -2.98
N ALA A 135 5.33 -7.21 -2.55
CA ALA A 135 6.52 -6.62 -1.96
C ALA A 135 6.93 -7.30 -0.64
N TYR A 136 5.98 -7.69 0.18
CA TYR A 136 6.23 -8.37 1.44
C TYR A 136 6.79 -9.78 1.25
N LEU A 137 6.24 -10.55 0.31
CA LEU A 137 6.64 -11.95 0.08
C LEU A 137 7.89 -12.08 -0.78
N TYR A 138 8.04 -11.23 -1.78
CA TYR A 138 9.10 -11.35 -2.81
C TYR A 138 10.05 -10.16 -2.87
N GLY A 139 9.94 -9.20 -1.95
CA GLY A 139 10.66 -7.93 -2.01
C GLY A 139 12.19 -8.10 -2.09
N ASP A 140 12.77 -8.99 -1.28
CA ASP A 140 14.21 -9.23 -1.31
C ASP A 140 14.66 -9.87 -2.64
N GLY A 141 13.87 -10.78 -3.20
CA GLY A 141 14.12 -11.38 -4.51
C GLY A 141 14.05 -10.35 -5.64
N ILE A 142 13.00 -9.52 -5.64
CA ILE A 142 12.82 -8.47 -6.66
C ILE A 142 13.96 -7.47 -6.62
N ILE A 143 14.37 -7.04 -5.43
CA ILE A 143 15.48 -6.09 -5.27
C ILE A 143 16.82 -6.72 -5.68
N SER A 144 17.07 -7.98 -5.33
CA SER A 144 18.29 -8.68 -5.71
C SER A 144 18.40 -8.85 -7.23
N ILE A 145 17.31 -9.20 -7.91
CA ILE A 145 17.26 -9.28 -9.37
C ILE A 145 17.52 -7.91 -9.99
N TYR A 146 16.86 -6.87 -9.48
CA TYR A 146 17.08 -5.51 -9.97
C TYR A 146 18.53 -5.09 -9.84
N LEU A 147 19.14 -5.29 -8.67
CA LEU A 147 20.55 -4.96 -8.46
C LEU A 147 21.49 -5.78 -9.36
N SER A 148 21.22 -7.06 -9.56
CA SER A 148 22.04 -7.91 -10.43
C SER A 148 21.98 -7.55 -11.92
N LEU A 149 20.96 -6.82 -12.35
CA LEU A 149 20.84 -6.33 -13.72
C LEU A 149 21.63 -5.04 -13.96
N PHE A 150 21.95 -4.30 -12.90
CA PHE A 150 22.61 -2.99 -13.00
C PHE A 150 24.04 -2.98 -12.40
N TYR A 151 24.40 -4.03 -11.65
CA TYR A 151 25.72 -4.25 -11.04
C TYR A 151 26.26 -5.65 -11.30
#